data_da33f5d9e856bf6cc69bb2cf353310c2
#
_entry.id   da33f5d9e856bf6cc69bb2cf353310c2
#
_cell.length_a   1.000
_cell.length_b   1.000
_cell.length_c   1.000
_cell.angle_alpha   90.00
_cell.angle_beta   90.00
_cell.angle_gamma   90.00
#
_symmetry.space_group_name_H-M   'P 1'
#
loop_
_entity.id
_entity.type
_entity.pdbx_description
1 polymer ?
#
loop_
_entity_poly.entity_id
_entity_poly.type
_entity_poly.pdbx_seq_one_letter_code
_entity_poly.pdbx_strand_id
1 'polypeptide(L)'
;ATKPGYKPSKELYPWIDLRPNRKLRSIYSGMEFDPEEVIREDFRIDQERGLRMRELALRESTMTASQFGQELDLLETALPYNCEHVVPQSWFGKKEPMRGDLHHLFACESGCNSFRGNTPYFDFPDFEEVTRNECGKREENKFEPSGGKGVVARATLYFLLRYPGEINATAKEYTQDRIATLLQWHQAFPVDDYERHRN
;
A
#
# COMPACT_ATOMS: atom_id res chain seq x y z
N ALA A 1 -20.80 -9.43 -8.82
CA ALA A 1 -20.01 -8.37 -9.47
C ALA A 1 -18.55 -8.76 -9.39
N THR A 2 -17.85 -8.81 -10.53
CA THR A 2 -16.38 -8.96 -10.57
C THR A 2 -15.79 -7.73 -9.91
N LYS A 3 -14.98 -7.91 -8.85
CA LYS A 3 -14.23 -6.80 -8.26
C LYS A 3 -13.32 -6.18 -9.32
N PRO A 4 -13.20 -4.85 -9.37
CA PRO A 4 -12.27 -4.19 -10.29
C PRO A 4 -10.84 -4.68 -10.00
N GLY A 5 -10.06 -4.89 -11.05
CA GLY A 5 -8.63 -5.18 -10.88
C GLY A 5 -7.89 -3.95 -10.36
N TYR A 6 -6.65 -4.15 -9.89
CA TYR A 6 -5.80 -3.09 -9.33
C TYR A 6 -5.55 -1.93 -10.30
N LYS A 7 -6.37 -0.88 -10.20
CA LYS A 7 -6.26 0.38 -10.97
C LYS A 7 -6.66 1.58 -10.10
N PRO A 8 -5.74 2.12 -9.30
CA PRO A 8 -6.03 3.20 -8.35
C PRO A 8 -6.60 4.46 -9.01
N SER A 9 -6.17 4.79 -10.23
CA SER A 9 -6.63 5.96 -11.00
C SER A 9 -8.12 5.94 -11.36
N LYS A 10 -8.78 4.76 -11.33
CA LYS A 10 -10.18 4.65 -11.70
C LYS A 10 -11.16 4.93 -10.55
N GLU A 11 -10.85 4.47 -9.36
CA GLU A 11 -11.77 4.50 -8.23
C GLU A 11 -11.16 5.11 -6.98
N LEU A 12 -9.88 4.80 -6.68
CA LEU A 12 -9.24 5.26 -5.46
C LEU A 12 -9.08 6.78 -5.45
N TYR A 13 -8.37 7.35 -6.41
CA TYR A 13 -8.07 8.77 -6.42
C TYR A 13 -9.27 9.67 -6.70
N PRO A 14 -10.14 9.37 -7.71
CA PRO A 14 -11.23 10.29 -8.04
C PRO A 14 -12.41 10.24 -7.07
N TRP A 15 -12.53 9.16 -6.26
CA TRP A 15 -13.71 8.95 -5.43
C TRP A 15 -13.39 8.57 -3.99
N ILE A 16 -12.69 7.46 -3.77
CA ILE A 16 -12.56 6.85 -2.45
C ILE A 16 -11.65 7.68 -1.53
N ASP A 17 -10.50 8.16 -2.05
CA ASP A 17 -9.52 8.94 -1.30
C ASP A 17 -9.65 10.46 -1.49
N LEU A 18 -10.61 10.90 -2.32
CA LEU A 18 -10.86 12.31 -2.54
C LEU A 18 -11.41 12.96 -1.28
N ARG A 19 -10.67 13.93 -0.76
CA ARG A 19 -11.06 14.69 0.44
C ARG A 19 -12.08 15.80 0.10
N PRO A 20 -12.82 16.35 1.08
CA PRO A 20 -13.77 17.45 0.86
C PRO A 20 -13.12 18.68 0.21
N ASN A 21 -11.83 18.92 0.47
CA ASN A 21 -11.06 20.01 -0.17
C ASN A 21 -10.61 19.68 -1.60
N ARG A 22 -11.10 18.57 -2.17
CA ARG A 22 -10.77 18.07 -3.51
C ARG A 22 -9.28 17.72 -3.71
N LYS A 23 -8.57 17.39 -2.64
CA LYS A 23 -7.20 16.90 -2.65
C LYS A 23 -7.14 15.45 -2.19
N LEU A 24 -6.10 14.75 -2.60
CA LEU A 24 -5.65 13.52 -1.97
C LEU A 24 -4.72 13.87 -0.80
N ARG A 25 -4.62 12.94 0.15
CA ARG A 25 -3.67 13.08 1.25
C ARG A 25 -2.96 11.76 1.47
N SER A 26 -1.63 11.80 1.50
CA SER A 26 -0.80 10.65 1.82
C SER A 26 -1.16 10.04 3.18
N ILE A 27 -1.30 8.71 3.19
CA ILE A 27 -1.61 7.97 4.41
C ILE A 27 -0.51 8.09 5.48
N TYR A 28 0.75 8.27 5.08
CA TYR A 28 1.90 8.30 5.98
C TYR A 28 2.36 9.71 6.33
N SER A 29 2.67 10.53 5.34
CA SER A 29 3.21 11.88 5.57
C SER A 29 2.13 12.93 5.81
N GLY A 30 0.90 12.68 5.38
CA GLY A 30 -0.17 13.67 5.38
C GLY A 30 -0.01 14.74 4.29
N MET A 31 0.97 14.62 3.39
CA MET A 31 1.16 15.53 2.28
C MET A 31 -0.06 15.53 1.36
N GLU A 32 -0.51 16.70 0.95
CA GLU A 32 -1.62 16.85 0.03
C GLU A 32 -1.13 16.99 -1.42
N PHE A 33 -1.84 16.36 -2.35
CA PHE A 33 -1.54 16.42 -3.77
C PHE A 33 -2.81 16.42 -4.62
N ASP A 34 -2.64 16.87 -5.87
CA ASP A 34 -3.74 16.99 -6.80
C ASP A 34 -4.12 15.62 -7.39
N PRO A 35 -5.39 15.20 -7.34
CA PRO A 35 -5.82 13.93 -7.90
C PRO A 35 -5.60 13.83 -9.42
N GLU A 36 -5.75 14.93 -10.17
CA GLU A 36 -5.55 14.92 -11.62
C GLU A 36 -4.07 14.70 -11.98
N GLU A 37 -3.15 15.28 -11.21
CA GLU A 37 -1.71 15.07 -11.41
C GLU A 37 -1.33 13.61 -11.19
N VAL A 38 -1.84 13.01 -10.11
CA VAL A 38 -1.60 11.60 -9.79
C VAL A 38 -2.20 10.67 -10.84
N ILE A 39 -3.41 10.95 -11.32
CA ILE A 39 -4.07 10.17 -12.38
C ILE A 39 -3.26 10.27 -13.69
N ARG A 40 -2.76 11.45 -14.05
CA ARG A 40 -1.89 11.60 -15.22
C ARG A 40 -0.57 10.85 -15.08
N GLU A 41 0.01 10.88 -13.89
CA GLU A 41 1.24 10.14 -13.60
C GLU A 41 1.01 8.64 -13.70
N ASP A 42 -0.02 8.12 -13.07
CA ASP A 42 -0.38 6.70 -13.17
C ASP A 42 -0.68 6.28 -14.62
N PHE A 43 -1.25 7.17 -15.43
CA PHE A 43 -1.44 6.89 -16.86
C PHE A 43 -0.10 6.78 -17.61
N ARG A 44 0.87 7.64 -17.32
CA ARG A 44 2.23 7.53 -17.88
C ARG A 44 2.92 6.24 -17.43
N ILE A 45 2.77 5.91 -16.15
CA ILE A 45 3.27 4.64 -15.58
C ILE A 45 2.63 3.45 -16.32
N ASP A 46 1.32 3.46 -16.54
CA ASP A 46 0.62 2.39 -17.29
C ASP A 46 1.15 2.25 -18.72
N GLN A 47 1.40 3.37 -19.40
CA GLN A 47 1.97 3.34 -20.76
C GLN A 47 3.39 2.75 -20.77
N GLU A 48 4.25 3.20 -19.86
CA GLU A 48 5.63 2.70 -19.75
C GLU A 48 5.65 1.22 -19.36
N ARG A 49 4.84 0.81 -18.38
CA ARG A 49 4.66 -0.62 -18.05
C ARG A 49 4.20 -1.42 -19.24
N GLY A 50 3.24 -0.90 -20.02
CA GLY A 50 2.74 -1.57 -21.24
C GLY A 50 3.83 -1.77 -22.29
N LEU A 51 4.72 -0.80 -22.48
CA LEU A 51 5.86 -0.93 -23.39
C LEU A 51 6.86 -1.97 -22.88
N ARG A 52 7.26 -1.88 -21.61
CA ARG A 52 8.21 -2.82 -20.99
C ARG A 52 7.66 -4.25 -20.95
N MET A 53 6.36 -4.41 -20.72
CA MET A 53 5.70 -5.72 -20.75
C MET A 53 5.74 -6.35 -22.15
N ARG A 54 5.56 -5.55 -23.22
CA ARG A 54 5.68 -6.05 -24.59
C ARG A 54 7.10 -6.48 -24.90
N GLU A 55 8.10 -5.69 -24.51
CA GLU A 55 9.52 -6.04 -24.67
C GLU A 55 9.86 -7.35 -23.92
N LEU A 56 9.35 -7.49 -22.69
CA LEU A 56 9.55 -8.69 -21.90
C LEU A 56 8.88 -9.92 -22.53
N ALA A 57 7.65 -9.78 -23.04
CA ALA A 57 6.92 -10.84 -23.73
C ALA A 57 7.66 -11.35 -24.97
N LEU A 58 8.34 -10.47 -25.72
CA LEU A 58 9.18 -10.88 -26.86
C LEU A 58 10.37 -11.75 -26.46
N ARG A 59 10.82 -11.65 -25.21
CA ARG A 59 11.94 -12.40 -24.64
C ARG A 59 11.49 -13.64 -23.84
N GLU A 60 10.20 -13.80 -23.60
CA GLU A 60 9.64 -14.86 -22.74
C GLU A 60 10.14 -16.25 -23.14
N SER A 61 10.22 -16.55 -24.45
CA SER A 61 10.70 -17.84 -24.96
C SER A 61 12.16 -18.17 -24.63
N THR A 62 12.95 -17.16 -24.22
CA THR A 62 14.36 -17.30 -23.84
C THR A 62 14.57 -17.32 -22.32
N MET A 63 13.50 -17.26 -21.54
CA MET A 63 13.54 -17.11 -20.08
C MET A 63 12.83 -18.29 -19.40
N THR A 64 13.26 -18.62 -18.20
CA THR A 64 12.47 -19.50 -17.33
C THR A 64 11.29 -18.73 -16.73
N ALA A 65 10.24 -19.44 -16.30
CA ALA A 65 9.10 -18.82 -15.63
C ALA A 65 9.51 -18.00 -14.38
N SER A 66 10.53 -18.48 -13.65
CA SER A 66 11.09 -17.75 -12.50
C SER A 66 11.76 -16.44 -12.89
N GLN A 67 12.57 -16.45 -13.96
CA GLN A 67 13.22 -15.25 -14.49
C GLN A 67 12.19 -14.24 -14.99
N PHE A 68 11.18 -14.71 -15.72
CA PHE A 68 10.09 -13.87 -16.20
C PHE A 68 9.34 -13.21 -15.03
N GLY A 69 9.03 -13.97 -13.97
CA GLY A 69 8.41 -13.44 -12.75
C GLY A 69 9.28 -12.39 -12.06
N GLN A 70 10.59 -12.59 -11.97
CA GLN A 70 11.52 -11.62 -11.37
C GLN A 70 11.57 -10.31 -12.17
N GLU A 71 11.59 -10.38 -13.49
CA GLU A 71 11.56 -9.17 -14.36
C GLU A 71 10.24 -8.40 -14.20
N LEU A 72 9.12 -9.08 -14.04
CA LEU A 72 7.83 -8.45 -13.74
C LEU A 72 7.85 -7.72 -12.39
N ASP A 73 8.42 -8.34 -11.37
CA ASP A 73 8.55 -7.74 -10.04
C ASP A 73 9.46 -6.51 -10.05
N LEU A 74 10.57 -6.57 -10.81
CA LEU A 74 11.47 -5.43 -11.02
C LEU A 74 10.76 -4.28 -11.74
N LEU A 75 9.94 -4.58 -12.76
CA LEU A 75 9.18 -3.59 -13.48
C LEU A 75 8.17 -2.87 -12.57
N GLU A 76 7.44 -3.61 -11.76
CA GLU A 76 6.49 -3.02 -10.82
C GLU A 76 7.18 -2.18 -9.74
N THR A 77 8.38 -2.58 -9.31
CA THR A 77 9.19 -1.85 -8.33
C THR A 77 9.76 -0.56 -8.93
N ALA A 78 10.16 -0.61 -10.21
CA ALA A 78 10.72 0.55 -10.91
C ALA A 78 9.69 1.61 -11.29
N LEU A 79 8.43 1.21 -11.46
CA LEU A 79 7.33 2.07 -11.88
C LEU A 79 6.12 1.92 -10.92
N PRO A 80 6.26 2.31 -9.64
CA PRO A 80 5.19 2.19 -8.65
C PRO A 80 4.09 3.23 -8.90
N TYR A 81 2.83 2.86 -8.65
CA TYR A 81 1.77 3.85 -8.53
C TYR A 81 1.87 4.62 -7.20
N ASN A 82 1.24 5.79 -7.14
CA ASN A 82 1.11 6.60 -5.93
C ASN A 82 0.02 6.03 -4.99
N CYS A 83 0.13 4.75 -4.70
CA CYS A 83 -0.84 3.97 -3.95
C CYS A 83 -0.14 2.96 -3.04
N GLU A 84 -0.50 2.98 -1.78
CA GLU A 84 -0.01 2.06 -0.76
C GLU A 84 -0.94 0.86 -0.61
N HIS A 85 -0.36 -0.34 -0.60
CA HIS A 85 -1.00 -1.54 -0.09
C HIS A 85 -0.61 -1.72 1.40
N VAL A 86 -1.51 -1.37 2.30
CA VAL A 86 -1.28 -1.49 3.75
C VAL A 86 -0.85 -2.90 4.13
N VAL A 87 -1.46 -3.92 3.56
CA VAL A 87 -0.92 -5.29 3.56
C VAL A 87 -0.11 -5.47 2.27
N PRO A 88 1.23 -5.63 2.36
CA PRO A 88 2.08 -5.72 1.18
C PRO A 88 1.68 -6.82 0.20
N GLN A 89 1.69 -6.50 -1.08
CA GLN A 89 1.31 -7.45 -2.13
C GLN A 89 2.11 -8.75 -2.10
N SER A 90 3.40 -8.67 -1.72
CA SER A 90 4.28 -9.83 -1.61
C SER A 90 3.82 -10.84 -0.54
N TRP A 91 3.06 -10.42 0.46
CA TRP A 91 2.63 -11.27 1.54
C TRP A 91 1.48 -12.22 1.16
N PHE A 92 0.70 -11.86 0.14
CA PHE A 92 -0.39 -12.68 -0.40
C PHE A 92 -0.20 -13.07 -1.88
N GLY A 93 1.04 -12.97 -2.38
CA GLY A 93 1.39 -13.38 -3.73
C GLY A 93 0.72 -12.57 -4.84
N LYS A 94 0.40 -11.29 -4.59
CA LYS A 94 -0.26 -10.36 -5.55
C LYS A 94 -1.58 -10.88 -6.12
N LYS A 95 -2.26 -11.79 -5.41
CA LYS A 95 -3.50 -12.43 -5.88
C LYS A 95 -4.68 -11.46 -5.85
N GLU A 96 -5.54 -11.56 -6.86
CA GLU A 96 -6.89 -10.99 -6.81
C GLU A 96 -7.85 -11.91 -6.02
N PRO A 97 -8.87 -11.38 -5.34
CA PRO A 97 -9.31 -9.98 -5.31
C PRO A 97 -8.58 -9.08 -4.31
N MET A 98 -7.66 -9.61 -3.53
CA MET A 98 -6.93 -8.89 -2.49
C MET A 98 -6.16 -7.70 -3.03
N ARG A 99 -5.49 -7.87 -4.18
CA ARG A 99 -4.68 -6.82 -4.81
C ARG A 99 -5.49 -5.58 -5.18
N GLY A 100 -6.73 -5.75 -5.63
CA GLY A 100 -7.64 -4.66 -6.00
C GLY A 100 -8.59 -4.22 -4.89
N ASP A 101 -8.45 -4.73 -3.66
CA ASP A 101 -9.37 -4.40 -2.58
C ASP A 101 -9.09 -3.02 -1.98
N LEU A 102 -10.01 -2.08 -2.23
CA LEU A 102 -9.90 -0.67 -1.85
C LEU A 102 -9.85 -0.45 -0.34
N HIS A 103 -10.30 -1.40 0.49
CA HIS A 103 -10.27 -1.26 1.94
C HIS A 103 -8.86 -1.27 2.55
N HIS A 104 -7.84 -1.73 1.79
CA HIS A 104 -6.45 -1.65 2.22
C HIS A 104 -5.54 -0.93 1.21
N LEU A 105 -6.12 -0.22 0.24
CA LEU A 105 -5.43 0.65 -0.71
C LEU A 105 -5.63 2.11 -0.30
N PHE A 106 -4.55 2.89 -0.29
CA PHE A 106 -4.59 4.30 0.10
C PHE A 106 -3.69 5.14 -0.78
N ALA A 107 -4.07 6.38 -1.04
CA ALA A 107 -3.20 7.34 -1.68
C ALA A 107 -1.93 7.54 -0.83
N CYS A 108 -0.78 7.45 -1.48
CA CYS A 108 0.52 7.58 -0.85
C CYS A 108 1.54 7.96 -1.91
N GLU A 109 2.35 8.97 -1.67
CA GLU A 109 3.45 9.31 -2.55
C GLU A 109 4.46 8.16 -2.67
N SER A 110 5.05 8.01 -3.83
CA SER A 110 5.99 6.92 -4.14
C SER A 110 7.20 6.89 -3.19
N GLY A 111 7.62 8.05 -2.68
CA GLY A 111 8.71 8.16 -1.71
C GLY A 111 8.41 7.45 -0.39
N CYS A 112 7.27 7.75 0.24
CA CYS A 112 6.86 7.10 1.50
C CYS A 112 6.48 5.64 1.28
N ASN A 113 5.84 5.31 0.15
CA ASN A 113 5.55 3.95 -0.22
C ASN A 113 6.84 3.11 -0.32
N SER A 114 7.83 3.60 -1.04
CA SER A 114 9.14 2.95 -1.16
C SER A 114 9.91 2.91 0.18
N PHE A 115 9.82 3.98 0.99
CA PHE A 115 10.43 4.03 2.31
C PHE A 115 9.87 2.96 3.25
N ARG A 116 8.55 2.78 3.27
CA ARG A 116 7.89 1.70 4.01
C ARG A 116 8.24 0.33 3.41
N GLY A 117 8.14 0.18 2.09
CA GLY A 117 8.35 -1.09 1.40
C GLY A 117 7.38 -2.17 1.86
N ASN A 118 7.90 -3.35 2.17
CA ASN A 118 7.12 -4.46 2.75
C ASN A 118 7.40 -4.65 4.25
N THR A 119 7.85 -3.59 4.93
CA THR A 119 8.22 -3.63 6.35
C THR A 119 6.95 -3.64 7.21
N PRO A 120 6.88 -4.56 8.19
CA PRO A 120 5.78 -4.63 9.13
C PRO A 120 5.65 -3.40 10.03
N TYR A 121 4.42 -3.11 10.47
CA TYR A 121 4.18 -2.05 11.45
C TYR A 121 4.72 -2.40 12.83
N PHE A 122 5.22 -1.39 13.51
CA PHE A 122 5.78 -1.47 14.84
C PHE A 122 5.53 -0.16 15.59
N ASP A 123 5.45 -0.18 16.91
CA ASP A 123 5.31 0.98 17.75
C ASP A 123 6.62 1.20 18.50
N PHE A 124 7.39 2.22 18.12
CA PHE A 124 8.69 2.51 18.74
C PHE A 124 8.49 3.28 20.03
N PRO A 125 9.08 2.85 21.14
CA PRO A 125 8.92 3.55 22.42
C PRO A 125 9.50 4.96 22.43
N ASP A 126 10.44 5.24 21.51
CA ASP A 126 11.16 6.51 21.36
C ASP A 126 10.74 7.28 20.10
N PHE A 127 9.58 6.96 19.48
CA PHE A 127 9.15 7.54 18.21
C PHE A 127 9.10 9.07 18.22
N GLU A 128 8.60 9.66 19.29
CA GLU A 128 8.47 11.11 19.43
C GLU A 128 9.80 11.81 19.78
N GLU A 129 10.77 11.04 20.29
CA GLU A 129 12.06 11.57 20.78
C GLU A 129 13.16 11.57 19.71
N VAL A 130 12.98 10.80 18.63
CA VAL A 130 14.00 10.66 17.59
C VAL A 130 13.66 11.47 16.35
N THR A 131 14.69 11.90 15.62
CA THR A 131 14.51 12.50 14.31
C THR A 131 14.05 11.43 13.33
N ARG A 132 12.89 11.64 12.73
CA ARG A 132 12.31 10.80 11.67
C ARG A 132 12.03 11.64 10.43
N ASN A 133 11.90 10.97 9.28
CA ASN A 133 11.44 11.65 8.09
C ASN A 133 9.89 11.83 8.12
N GLU A 134 9.36 12.57 7.16
CA GLU A 134 7.92 12.84 7.04
C GLU A 134 7.07 11.58 6.92
N CYS A 135 7.63 10.48 6.40
CA CYS A 135 6.92 9.21 6.23
C CYS A 135 6.79 8.42 7.52
N GLY A 136 7.72 8.60 8.47
CA GLY A 136 7.77 7.86 9.73
C GLY A 136 9.17 7.45 10.12
N LYS A 137 9.26 6.46 11.03
CA LYS A 137 10.51 5.85 11.48
C LYS A 137 10.63 4.43 10.92
N ARG A 138 11.78 4.09 10.38
CA ARG A 138 12.08 2.74 9.93
C ARG A 138 13.43 2.29 10.45
N GLU A 139 13.46 1.14 11.10
CA GLU A 139 14.67 0.46 11.54
C GLU A 139 14.57 -1.03 11.20
N GLU A 140 15.57 -1.55 10.48
CA GLU A 140 15.58 -2.96 10.06
C GLU A 140 14.24 -3.39 9.41
N ASN A 141 13.51 -4.27 10.11
CA ASN A 141 12.23 -4.83 9.69
C ASN A 141 11.05 -4.25 10.51
N LYS A 142 11.13 -2.98 10.90
CA LYS A 142 10.13 -2.28 11.70
C LYS A 142 9.84 -0.93 11.10
N PHE A 143 8.57 -0.60 10.98
CA PHE A 143 8.12 0.69 10.45
C PHE A 143 6.98 1.26 11.30
N GLU A 144 7.14 2.50 11.74
CA GLU A 144 6.10 3.26 12.39
C GLU A 144 5.78 4.49 11.53
N PRO A 145 4.53 4.64 11.06
CA PRO A 145 4.15 5.78 10.23
C PRO A 145 4.01 7.05 11.03
N SER A 146 4.35 8.20 10.43
CA SER A 146 4.10 9.53 11.02
C SER A 146 2.61 9.83 11.13
N GLY A 147 1.81 9.34 10.19
CA GLY A 147 0.35 9.48 10.16
C GLY A 147 -0.36 8.16 9.92
N GLY A 148 -1.70 8.17 10.04
CA GLY A 148 -2.56 7.07 9.63
C GLY A 148 -2.52 5.81 10.49
N LYS A 149 -1.92 5.82 11.69
CA LYS A 149 -1.80 4.63 12.56
C LYS A 149 -3.13 3.87 12.75
N GLY A 150 -4.20 4.57 13.08
CA GLY A 150 -5.53 3.95 13.24
C GLY A 150 -6.07 3.37 11.93
N VAL A 151 -5.88 4.09 10.83
CA VAL A 151 -6.32 3.68 9.48
C VAL A 151 -5.61 2.40 9.04
N VAL A 152 -4.28 2.37 9.12
CA VAL A 152 -3.51 1.16 8.71
C VAL A 152 -3.78 -0.03 9.63
N ALA A 153 -4.02 0.23 10.92
CA ALA A 153 -4.41 -0.81 11.86
C ALA A 153 -5.74 -1.46 11.45
N ARG A 154 -6.77 -0.65 11.20
CA ARG A 154 -8.09 -1.14 10.78
C ARG A 154 -8.05 -1.84 9.42
N ALA A 155 -7.32 -1.28 8.46
CA ALA A 155 -7.14 -1.90 7.15
C ALA A 155 -6.44 -3.26 7.23
N THR A 156 -5.42 -3.39 8.08
CA THR A 156 -4.74 -4.67 8.32
C THR A 156 -5.67 -5.67 9.01
N LEU A 157 -6.35 -5.26 10.08
CA LEU A 157 -7.30 -6.12 10.79
C LEU A 157 -8.46 -6.57 9.88
N TYR A 158 -8.99 -5.65 9.04
CA TYR A 158 -9.97 -5.99 8.01
C TYR A 158 -9.43 -7.09 7.09
N PHE A 159 -8.21 -6.93 6.57
CA PHE A 159 -7.62 -7.89 5.65
C PHE A 159 -7.50 -9.29 6.29
N LEU A 160 -7.04 -9.35 7.53
CA LEU A 160 -6.90 -10.62 8.28
C LEU A 160 -8.26 -11.33 8.46
N LEU A 161 -9.32 -10.56 8.72
CA LEU A 161 -10.67 -11.11 8.88
C LEU A 161 -11.32 -11.48 7.54
N ARG A 162 -11.05 -10.71 6.50
CA ARG A 162 -11.67 -10.88 5.18
C ARG A 162 -11.03 -12.00 4.37
N TYR A 163 -9.72 -12.19 4.55
CA TYR A 163 -8.89 -13.11 3.79
C TYR A 163 -8.06 -14.02 4.73
N PRO A 164 -8.72 -14.85 5.54
CA PRO A 164 -8.02 -15.69 6.49
C PRO A 164 -7.12 -16.71 5.77
N GLY A 165 -5.86 -16.82 6.23
CA GLY A 165 -4.88 -17.75 5.66
C GLY A 165 -4.22 -17.33 4.34
N GLU A 166 -4.58 -16.17 3.77
CA GLU A 166 -4.00 -15.73 2.50
C GLU A 166 -2.63 -15.05 2.67
N ILE A 167 -2.32 -14.52 3.84
CA ILE A 167 -0.96 -14.04 4.12
C ILE A 167 -0.05 -15.21 4.37
N ASN A 168 1.11 -15.21 3.69
CA ASN A 168 2.10 -16.27 3.86
C ASN A 168 2.50 -16.40 5.34
N ALA A 169 2.58 -17.64 5.85
CA ALA A 169 2.93 -17.95 7.24
C ALA A 169 4.32 -17.43 7.68
N THR A 170 5.20 -17.12 6.74
CA THR A 170 6.48 -16.46 6.99
C THR A 170 6.34 -14.95 7.20
N ALA A 171 5.23 -14.36 6.81
CA ALA A 171 4.93 -12.97 7.09
C ALA A 171 4.65 -12.82 8.59
N LYS A 172 5.57 -12.18 9.29
CA LYS A 172 5.57 -12.00 10.75
C LYS A 172 4.43 -11.10 11.27
N GLU A 173 3.41 -10.83 10.45
CA GLU A 173 2.25 -9.98 10.77
C GLU A 173 1.27 -10.62 11.74
N TYR A 174 1.29 -11.95 11.84
CA TYR A 174 0.40 -12.68 12.73
C TYR A 174 0.96 -12.90 14.13
N THR A 175 2.09 -12.31 14.48
CA THR A 175 2.58 -12.41 15.84
C THR A 175 1.58 -11.74 16.79
N GLN A 176 1.36 -12.32 17.94
CA GLN A 176 0.45 -11.79 18.95
C GLN A 176 0.78 -10.34 19.31
N ASP A 177 2.07 -10.00 19.41
CA ASP A 177 2.53 -8.64 19.71
C ASP A 177 2.14 -7.63 18.64
N ARG A 178 2.20 -8.01 17.37
CA ARG A 178 1.79 -7.11 16.28
C ARG A 178 0.29 -6.89 16.21
N ILE A 179 -0.48 -7.94 16.45
CA ILE A 179 -1.94 -7.80 16.56
C ILE A 179 -2.27 -6.89 17.75
N ALA A 180 -1.57 -7.03 18.88
CA ALA A 180 -1.74 -6.15 20.03
C ALA A 180 -1.43 -4.67 19.68
N THR A 181 -0.34 -4.41 18.95
CA THR A 181 -0.02 -3.07 18.45
C THR A 181 -1.13 -2.50 17.55
N LEU A 182 -1.63 -3.30 16.60
CA LEU A 182 -2.73 -2.86 15.72
C LEU A 182 -4.01 -2.57 16.50
N LEU A 183 -4.35 -3.38 17.49
CA LEU A 183 -5.51 -3.15 18.36
C LEU A 183 -5.33 -1.90 19.24
N GLN A 184 -4.13 -1.67 19.76
CA GLN A 184 -3.80 -0.45 20.49
C GLN A 184 -3.97 0.79 19.60
N TRP A 185 -3.45 0.77 18.38
CA TRP A 185 -3.62 1.88 17.43
C TRP A 185 -5.08 2.08 17.03
N HIS A 186 -5.82 0.99 16.83
CA HIS A 186 -7.26 1.07 16.57
C HIS A 186 -8.02 1.83 17.69
N GLN A 187 -7.67 1.59 18.94
CA GLN A 187 -8.29 2.24 20.10
C GLN A 187 -7.80 3.68 20.30
N ALA A 188 -6.50 3.93 20.13
CA ALA A 188 -5.89 5.23 20.36
C ALA A 188 -6.25 6.27 19.28
N PHE A 189 -6.50 5.82 18.04
CA PHE A 189 -6.79 6.67 16.89
C PHE A 189 -8.20 6.35 16.32
N PRO A 190 -9.24 7.03 16.80
CA PRO A 190 -10.62 6.74 16.41
C PRO A 190 -10.88 7.00 14.91
N VAL A 191 -11.95 6.40 14.40
CA VAL A 191 -12.42 6.55 13.02
C VAL A 191 -12.82 8.01 12.76
N ASP A 192 -12.24 8.62 11.75
CA ASP A 192 -12.59 9.96 11.29
C ASP A 192 -13.65 9.96 10.16
N ASP A 193 -14.07 11.13 9.71
CA ASP A 193 -15.06 11.25 8.64
C ASP A 193 -14.56 10.73 7.29
N TYR A 194 -13.24 10.81 7.07
CA TYR A 194 -12.65 10.23 5.88
C TYR A 194 -12.76 8.70 5.84
N GLU A 195 -12.48 8.03 6.93
CA GLU A 195 -12.65 6.58 6.98
C GLU A 195 -14.14 6.18 6.87
N ARG A 196 -15.05 6.97 7.46
CA ARG A 196 -16.51 6.74 7.27
C ARG A 196 -16.96 6.90 5.83
N HIS A 197 -16.37 7.85 5.11
CA HIS A 197 -16.63 8.04 3.68
C HIS A 197 -16.15 6.84 2.84
N ARG A 198 -15.03 6.23 3.21
CA ARG A 198 -14.43 5.10 2.48
C ARG A 198 -15.22 3.79 2.63
N ASN A 199 -15.89 3.59 3.75
CA ASN A 199 -16.56 2.35 4.16
C ASN A 199 -18.08 2.49 4.16
#